data_701a4efb01ec3427750f056078f52172
#
_entry.id   701a4efb01ec3427750f056078f52172
#
_cell.length_a   1.000
_cell.length_b   1.000
_cell.length_c   1.000
_cell.angle_alpha   90.00
_cell.angle_beta   90.00
_cell.angle_gamma   90.00
#
_symmetry.space_group_name_H-M   'P 1'
#
loop_
_entity.id
_entity.type
_entity.pdbx_description
1 polymer ?
#
loop_
_entity_poly.entity_id
_entity_poly.type
_entity_poly.pdbx_seq_one_letter_code
_entity_poly.pdbx_strand_id
1 'polypeptide(L)'
;MNLMLQAKRVKVSSPEIDHYMVDEPRSSVVTIDNVAGGGIQVTLPLDSSDQALVRPCSTLLVPGVDGCDETGMSTPGKALMLYVTGIDNATNNPIVRAVNGYRKQASDEFSALPTIPAGSRCVILSNSLAETQKTVDPELIVPQATRVYLQKRGMNQVVSDYFESQRKHIPFTNAILAEQAISNFKVRGNRTLWAGRPGKFKVNVEGLGLQYVYCTEGLRWQFKREMQHEGKWTIEKIIALAKMFFTGEDVPKTALLLAGKNLLEQIQCVDYSKHPEIQISSKVNGMGWQVTNFHTVFGDIEIKREPTLDRLGWSNSGALIGENRLVHYVYSSEHSFSDRVDGQEATRNGILIWDALALKGSCHIWIDGEGEERDTDSTVFRMWDKETAPDNPQDGCLYYLLNDCRGIDGSARMGQVWQFAEGAWKMWRGEARV
;
A
#
# COMPACT_ATOMS: atom_id res chain seq x y z
N MET A 1 -16.02 6.90 12.54
CA MET A 1 -16.68 5.78 13.24
C MET A 1 -16.65 4.49 12.41
N ASN A 2 -16.78 4.55 11.10
CA ASN A 2 -16.77 3.37 10.21
C ASN A 2 -15.47 2.55 10.27
N LEU A 3 -14.31 3.18 10.41
CA LEU A 3 -13.01 2.50 10.48
C LEU A 3 -12.85 1.56 11.69
N MET A 4 -13.27 2.01 12.87
CA MET A 4 -13.14 1.21 14.09
C MET A 4 -14.04 -0.02 14.11
N LEU A 5 -15.19 0.05 13.42
CA LEU A 5 -16.15 -1.07 13.34
C LEU A 5 -15.65 -2.19 12.40
N GLN A 6 -14.77 -1.85 11.47
CA GLN A 6 -14.24 -2.80 10.46
C GLN A 6 -12.85 -3.32 10.82
N ALA A 7 -12.17 -2.68 11.75
CA ALA A 7 -10.84 -3.09 12.18
C ALA A 7 -10.88 -4.25 13.18
N LYS A 8 -10.00 -5.23 12.96
CA LYS A 8 -9.77 -6.30 13.94
C LYS A 8 -9.15 -5.70 15.19
N ARG A 9 -9.85 -5.76 16.31
CA ARG A 9 -9.36 -5.23 17.58
C ARG A 9 -8.36 -6.16 18.21
N VAL A 10 -7.19 -5.62 18.57
CA VAL A 10 -6.10 -6.33 19.24
C VAL A 10 -5.70 -5.56 20.49
N LYS A 11 -5.79 -6.21 21.66
CA LYS A 11 -5.35 -5.63 22.93
C LYS A 11 -3.84 -5.79 23.06
N VAL A 12 -3.15 -4.71 23.43
CA VAL A 12 -1.69 -4.66 23.57
C VAL A 12 -1.30 -4.21 24.98
N SER A 13 -0.07 -4.56 25.40
CA SER A 13 0.45 -4.28 26.73
C SER A 13 1.45 -3.11 26.79
N SER A 14 1.79 -2.54 25.62
CA SER A 14 2.71 -1.42 25.50
C SER A 14 2.14 -0.31 24.62
N PRO A 15 2.44 0.97 24.90
CA PRO A 15 2.08 2.07 24.01
C PRO A 15 2.94 2.12 22.72
N GLU A 16 4.05 1.38 22.68
CA GLU A 16 4.89 1.17 21.51
C GLU A 16 4.83 -0.30 21.13
N ILE A 17 4.49 -0.57 19.91
CA ILE A 17 4.42 -1.94 19.37
C ILE A 17 5.13 -2.01 18.04
N ASP A 18 5.76 -3.14 17.79
CA ASP A 18 6.29 -3.45 16.47
C ASP A 18 5.21 -4.21 15.70
N HIS A 19 4.72 -3.58 14.64
CA HIS A 19 3.75 -4.17 13.73
C HIS A 19 4.52 -4.87 12.61
N TYR A 20 4.41 -6.19 12.59
CA TYR A 20 5.04 -7.00 11.56
C TYR A 20 4.12 -7.13 10.35
N MET A 21 4.63 -6.71 9.20
CA MET A 21 4.01 -6.96 7.91
C MET A 21 4.75 -8.11 7.25
N VAL A 22 4.04 -9.16 6.92
CA VAL A 22 4.51 -10.17 5.98
C VAL A 22 3.94 -9.75 4.64
N ASP A 23 4.77 -9.09 3.84
CA ASP A 23 4.44 -8.83 2.45
C ASP A 23 4.67 -10.11 1.65
N GLU A 24 3.94 -10.26 0.55
CA GLU A 24 4.16 -11.35 -0.39
C GLU A 24 5.62 -11.34 -0.85
N PRO A 25 6.32 -12.48 -0.84
CA PRO A 25 7.67 -12.54 -1.34
C PRO A 25 7.69 -12.11 -2.80
N ARG A 26 8.65 -11.28 -3.18
CA ARG A 26 8.80 -10.88 -4.57
C ARG A 26 8.98 -12.12 -5.44
N SER A 27 8.16 -12.24 -6.46
CA SER A 27 8.22 -13.34 -7.43
C SER A 27 9.24 -13.11 -8.55
N SER A 28 9.89 -11.96 -8.59
CA SER A 28 10.85 -11.63 -9.65
C SER A 28 11.97 -10.71 -9.17
N VAL A 29 13.13 -10.84 -9.79
CA VAL A 29 14.32 -10.00 -9.62
C VAL A 29 14.73 -9.40 -10.95
N VAL A 30 15.54 -8.34 -10.95
CA VAL A 30 15.94 -7.62 -12.17
C VAL A 30 17.47 -7.56 -12.24
N THR A 31 18.03 -7.80 -13.43
CA THR A 31 19.47 -7.70 -13.64
C THR A 31 19.93 -6.24 -13.70
N ILE A 32 20.98 -5.89 -12.95
CA ILE A 32 21.53 -4.53 -12.94
C ILE A 32 22.37 -4.27 -14.20
N ASP A 33 23.20 -5.26 -14.60
CA ASP A 33 24.12 -5.14 -15.70
C ASP A 33 23.89 -6.20 -16.79
N ASN A 34 24.49 -5.97 -17.95
CA ASN A 34 24.49 -6.94 -19.04
C ASN A 34 25.29 -8.19 -18.66
N VAL A 35 24.70 -9.35 -18.88
CA VAL A 35 25.37 -10.63 -18.74
C VAL A 35 25.83 -11.09 -20.10
N ALA A 36 27.16 -11.20 -20.31
CA ALA A 36 27.74 -11.65 -21.57
C ALA A 36 27.36 -13.12 -21.85
N GLY A 37 26.95 -13.38 -23.08
CA GLY A 37 26.66 -14.73 -23.54
C GLY A 37 27.93 -15.58 -23.76
N GLY A 38 27.74 -16.90 -23.89
CA GLY A 38 28.81 -17.87 -24.24
C GLY A 38 29.42 -18.59 -23.03
N GLY A 39 29.16 -18.15 -21.79
CA GLY A 39 29.59 -18.85 -20.58
C GLY A 39 28.66 -20.01 -20.21
N ILE A 40 29.22 -21.08 -19.63
CA ILE A 40 28.41 -22.21 -19.08
C ILE A 40 27.85 -21.84 -17.72
N GLN A 41 28.65 -21.20 -16.87
CA GLN A 41 28.27 -20.64 -15.59
C GLN A 41 28.68 -19.17 -15.58
N VAL A 42 27.74 -18.31 -15.19
CA VAL A 42 27.95 -16.86 -15.18
C VAL A 42 27.32 -16.28 -13.92
N THR A 43 27.93 -15.27 -13.36
CA THR A 43 27.37 -14.53 -12.24
C THR A 43 26.28 -13.61 -12.77
N LEU A 44 25.08 -13.68 -12.17
CA LEU A 44 23.93 -12.82 -12.48
C LEU A 44 23.99 -11.59 -11.58
N PRO A 45 24.26 -10.39 -12.10
CA PRO A 45 24.36 -9.18 -11.29
C PRO A 45 22.97 -8.73 -10.84
N LEU A 46 22.72 -8.77 -9.54
CA LEU A 46 21.48 -8.36 -8.89
C LEU A 46 21.75 -7.25 -7.89
N ASP A 47 20.71 -6.47 -7.60
CA ASP A 47 20.76 -5.52 -6.48
C ASP A 47 20.84 -6.25 -5.14
N SER A 48 21.41 -5.59 -4.14
CA SER A 48 21.60 -6.17 -2.81
C SER A 48 20.31 -6.64 -2.15
N SER A 49 19.17 -5.96 -2.44
CA SER A 49 17.85 -6.34 -1.97
C SER A 49 17.31 -7.61 -2.66
N ASP A 50 17.72 -7.87 -3.90
CA ASP A 50 17.26 -8.98 -4.72
C ASP A 50 18.14 -10.24 -4.56
N GLN A 51 19.41 -10.07 -4.19
CA GLN A 51 20.34 -11.18 -3.92
C GLN A 51 19.82 -12.15 -2.86
N ALA A 52 19.12 -11.61 -1.83
CA ALA A 52 18.57 -12.43 -0.76
C ALA A 52 17.41 -13.34 -1.18
N LEU A 53 16.75 -13.03 -2.29
CA LEU A 53 15.59 -13.78 -2.79
C LEU A 53 15.97 -15.00 -3.65
N VAL A 54 17.20 -14.99 -4.22
CA VAL A 54 17.66 -16.06 -5.10
C VAL A 54 18.62 -16.98 -4.36
N ARG A 55 18.28 -18.25 -4.26
CA ARG A 55 19.02 -19.26 -3.51
C ARG A 55 19.57 -20.34 -4.44
N PRO A 56 20.60 -21.09 -4.03
CA PRO A 56 21.05 -22.27 -4.74
C PRO A 56 19.89 -23.24 -5.00
N CYS A 57 19.92 -23.92 -6.13
CA CYS A 57 18.87 -24.81 -6.62
C CYS A 57 17.59 -24.13 -7.10
N SER A 58 17.45 -22.81 -7.00
CA SER A 58 16.31 -22.08 -7.58
C SER A 58 16.36 -22.08 -9.10
N THR A 59 15.18 -22.04 -9.72
CA THR A 59 15.06 -21.86 -11.17
C THR A 59 14.47 -20.50 -11.47
N LEU A 60 15.00 -19.82 -12.49
CA LEU A 60 14.59 -18.49 -12.90
C LEU A 60 14.14 -18.52 -14.35
N LEU A 61 13.02 -17.88 -14.66
CA LEU A 61 12.55 -17.67 -16.02
C LEU A 61 12.83 -16.24 -16.45
N VAL A 62 13.43 -16.05 -17.63
CA VAL A 62 13.74 -14.73 -18.21
C VAL A 62 12.85 -14.49 -19.45
N PRO A 63 11.64 -13.93 -19.31
CA PRO A 63 10.69 -13.84 -20.42
C PRO A 63 11.14 -12.96 -21.59
N GLY A 64 12.06 -12.04 -21.34
CA GLY A 64 12.58 -11.11 -22.35
C GLY A 64 13.76 -11.64 -23.16
N VAL A 65 14.23 -12.88 -22.90
CA VAL A 65 15.37 -13.51 -23.59
C VAL A 65 14.93 -14.86 -24.11
N ASP A 66 15.19 -15.11 -25.40
CA ASP A 66 14.88 -16.39 -26.01
C ASP A 66 15.90 -17.46 -25.60
N GLY A 67 15.39 -18.60 -25.20
CA GLY A 67 16.18 -19.81 -25.02
C GLY A 67 16.38 -20.56 -26.33
N CYS A 68 16.99 -21.71 -26.25
CA CYS A 68 17.28 -22.57 -27.40
C CYS A 68 16.40 -23.85 -27.35
N ASP A 69 16.22 -24.47 -28.48
CA ASP A 69 15.60 -25.80 -28.60
C ASP A 69 16.62 -26.93 -28.27
N GLU A 70 16.20 -28.17 -28.41
CA GLU A 70 17.06 -29.35 -28.17
C GLU A 70 18.25 -29.43 -29.11
N THR A 71 18.17 -28.77 -30.26
CA THR A 71 19.28 -28.70 -31.24
C THR A 71 20.26 -27.56 -30.95
N GLY A 72 19.93 -26.71 -29.93
CA GLY A 72 20.74 -25.57 -29.56
C GLY A 72 20.52 -24.31 -30.40
N MET A 73 19.49 -24.31 -31.25
CA MET A 73 19.10 -23.13 -32.03
C MET A 73 18.16 -22.25 -31.21
N SER A 74 18.37 -20.94 -31.27
CA SER A 74 17.48 -19.96 -30.62
C SER A 74 16.08 -20.09 -31.19
N THR A 75 15.12 -20.24 -30.31
CA THR A 75 13.72 -20.42 -30.67
C THR A 75 12.92 -19.23 -30.16
N PRO A 76 12.44 -18.33 -31.04
CA PRO A 76 11.63 -17.21 -30.67
C PRO A 76 10.39 -17.63 -29.87
N GLY A 77 10.15 -16.93 -28.75
CA GLY A 77 9.02 -17.19 -27.85
C GLY A 77 9.23 -18.31 -26.83
N LYS A 78 10.36 -19.03 -26.85
CA LYS A 78 10.77 -19.90 -25.75
C LYS A 78 11.64 -19.13 -24.77
N ALA A 79 11.08 -18.66 -23.67
CA ALA A 79 11.82 -17.91 -22.66
C ALA A 79 13.00 -18.72 -22.10
N LEU A 80 14.11 -18.02 -21.85
CA LEU A 80 15.30 -18.60 -21.24
C LEU A 80 15.00 -19.01 -19.79
N MET A 81 15.38 -20.23 -19.44
CA MET A 81 15.31 -20.74 -18.08
C MET A 81 16.71 -20.91 -17.51
N LEU A 82 16.94 -20.37 -16.33
CA LEU A 82 18.20 -20.45 -15.61
C LEU A 82 18.07 -21.34 -14.38
N TYR A 83 19.17 -22.00 -14.03
CA TYR A 83 19.31 -22.75 -12.79
C TYR A 83 20.43 -22.15 -11.96
N VAL A 84 20.19 -21.90 -10.68
CA VAL A 84 21.16 -21.33 -9.76
C VAL A 84 22.03 -22.44 -9.17
N THR A 85 23.30 -22.45 -9.52
CA THR A 85 24.25 -23.48 -9.05
C THR A 85 24.87 -23.12 -7.70
N GLY A 86 24.97 -21.85 -7.37
CA GLY A 86 25.59 -21.36 -6.15
C GLY A 86 25.54 -19.85 -6.05
N ILE A 87 26.19 -19.31 -5.03
CA ILE A 87 26.34 -17.87 -4.81
C ILE A 87 27.82 -17.54 -4.82
N ASP A 88 28.19 -16.47 -5.49
CA ASP A 88 29.56 -15.95 -5.50
C ASP A 88 29.87 -15.29 -4.15
N ASN A 89 30.89 -15.81 -3.45
CA ASN A 89 31.28 -15.34 -2.13
C ASN A 89 31.83 -13.89 -2.11
N ALA A 90 32.30 -13.37 -3.28
CA ALA A 90 32.87 -12.03 -3.35
C ALA A 90 31.79 -10.95 -3.56
N THR A 91 30.78 -11.26 -4.37
CA THR A 91 29.75 -10.29 -4.77
C THR A 91 28.37 -10.58 -4.21
N ASN A 92 28.17 -11.74 -3.57
CA ASN A 92 26.87 -12.29 -3.16
C ASN A 92 25.85 -12.47 -4.31
N ASN A 93 26.31 -12.36 -5.55
CA ASN A 93 25.45 -12.59 -6.70
C ASN A 93 25.27 -14.09 -6.99
N PRO A 94 24.11 -14.52 -7.47
CA PRO A 94 23.88 -15.90 -7.84
C PRO A 94 24.70 -16.30 -9.07
N ILE A 95 25.28 -17.49 -9.03
CA ILE A 95 25.94 -18.13 -10.16
C ILE A 95 24.89 -18.98 -10.86
N VAL A 96 24.64 -18.68 -12.13
CA VAL A 96 23.58 -19.30 -12.91
C VAL A 96 24.12 -20.06 -14.12
N ARG A 97 23.39 -21.08 -14.53
CA ARG A 97 23.59 -21.78 -15.80
C ARG A 97 22.27 -21.84 -16.57
N ALA A 98 22.35 -21.86 -17.88
CA ALA A 98 21.15 -22.03 -18.70
C ALA A 98 20.66 -23.49 -18.68
N VAL A 99 19.36 -23.68 -18.52
CA VAL A 99 18.71 -24.98 -18.69
C VAL A 99 18.46 -25.24 -20.17
N ASN A 100 17.91 -24.25 -20.89
CA ASN A 100 17.66 -24.28 -22.34
C ASN A 100 18.53 -23.23 -23.05
N GLY A 101 19.82 -23.26 -22.81
CA GLY A 101 20.79 -22.36 -23.42
C GLY A 101 21.31 -22.83 -24.76
N TYR A 102 22.21 -22.04 -25.32
CA TYR A 102 22.87 -22.30 -26.60
C TYR A 102 23.85 -23.46 -26.47
N ARG A 103 23.82 -24.40 -27.41
CA ARG A 103 24.82 -25.48 -27.55
C ARG A 103 25.61 -25.26 -28.84
N LYS A 104 26.93 -25.34 -28.75
CA LYS A 104 27.80 -25.23 -29.94
C LYS A 104 27.72 -26.49 -30.80
N GLN A 105 27.55 -27.64 -30.16
CA GLN A 105 27.37 -28.94 -30.80
C GLN A 105 26.29 -29.75 -30.05
N ALA A 106 25.59 -30.62 -30.79
CA ALA A 106 24.52 -31.44 -30.18
C ALA A 106 25.04 -32.41 -29.11
N SER A 107 26.34 -32.73 -29.13
CA SER A 107 27.03 -33.57 -28.15
C SER A 107 27.46 -32.84 -26.89
N ASP A 108 27.28 -31.51 -26.80
CA ASP A 108 27.69 -30.75 -25.63
C ASP A 108 26.79 -31.08 -24.43
N GLU A 109 27.41 -31.48 -23.33
CA GLU A 109 26.73 -31.74 -22.07
C GLU A 109 26.13 -30.49 -21.46
N PHE A 110 26.69 -29.32 -21.73
CA PHE A 110 26.34 -28.06 -21.10
C PHE A 110 25.92 -27.02 -22.13
N SER A 111 24.88 -26.29 -21.78
CA SER A 111 24.39 -25.16 -22.57
C SER A 111 25.09 -23.87 -22.17
N ALA A 112 25.57 -23.10 -23.15
CA ALA A 112 26.05 -21.74 -22.90
C ALA A 112 24.89 -20.77 -22.73
N LEU A 113 25.06 -19.76 -21.90
CA LEU A 113 24.07 -18.69 -21.73
C LEU A 113 24.00 -17.84 -23.01
N PRO A 114 22.79 -17.47 -23.47
CA PRO A 114 22.62 -16.32 -24.34
C PRO A 114 22.90 -15.02 -23.56
N THR A 115 23.15 -13.94 -24.30
CA THR A 115 23.32 -12.61 -23.67
C THR A 115 22.02 -12.17 -22.99
N ILE A 116 22.10 -11.76 -21.72
CA ILE A 116 20.96 -11.22 -20.98
C ILE A 116 21.19 -9.70 -20.83
N PRO A 117 20.36 -8.84 -21.42
CA PRO A 117 20.47 -7.40 -21.27
C PRO A 117 20.27 -6.93 -19.81
N ALA A 118 20.89 -5.82 -19.44
CA ALA A 118 20.57 -5.13 -18.19
C ALA A 118 19.08 -4.75 -18.14
N GLY A 119 18.49 -4.78 -16.93
CA GLY A 119 17.07 -4.54 -16.75
C GLY A 119 16.17 -5.72 -17.16
N SER A 120 16.73 -6.92 -17.44
CA SER A 120 15.94 -8.11 -17.73
C SER A 120 15.28 -8.62 -16.45
N ARG A 121 13.96 -8.82 -16.52
CA ARG A 121 13.19 -9.41 -15.44
C ARG A 121 13.40 -10.92 -15.39
N CYS A 122 13.81 -11.44 -14.23
CA CYS A 122 13.94 -12.86 -13.95
C CYS A 122 12.84 -13.27 -12.95
N VAL A 123 11.90 -14.10 -13.40
CA VAL A 123 10.81 -14.61 -12.54
C VAL A 123 11.33 -15.80 -11.77
N ILE A 124 11.23 -15.77 -10.44
CA ILE A 124 11.63 -16.88 -9.57
C ILE A 124 10.55 -17.97 -9.67
N LEU A 125 10.98 -19.15 -10.08
CA LEU A 125 10.14 -20.35 -10.08
C LEU A 125 10.44 -21.19 -8.84
N SER A 126 10.02 -22.44 -8.84
CA SER A 126 10.36 -23.40 -7.80
C SER A 126 11.84 -23.79 -7.87
N ASN A 127 12.30 -24.47 -6.83
CA ASN A 127 13.63 -25.10 -6.81
C ASN A 127 13.61 -26.47 -7.53
N SER A 128 14.77 -26.88 -8.02
CA SER A 128 14.99 -28.21 -8.61
C SER A 128 16.18 -28.86 -7.93
N LEU A 129 15.94 -30.02 -7.31
CA LEU A 129 16.94 -30.74 -6.53
C LEU A 129 17.55 -31.89 -7.32
N ALA A 130 18.80 -32.22 -7.01
CA ALA A 130 19.42 -33.43 -7.51
C ALA A 130 18.75 -34.69 -6.90
N GLU A 131 18.82 -35.82 -7.61
CA GLU A 131 18.14 -37.08 -7.24
C GLU A 131 18.34 -37.50 -5.79
N THR A 132 19.51 -37.31 -5.24
CA THR A 132 19.86 -37.71 -3.86
C THR A 132 19.81 -36.53 -2.86
N GLN A 133 19.55 -35.30 -3.31
CA GLN A 133 19.52 -34.14 -2.47
C GLN A 133 18.20 -34.02 -1.71
N LYS A 134 18.27 -33.96 -0.37
CA LYS A 134 17.09 -33.88 0.51
C LYS A 134 16.88 -32.50 1.16
N THR A 135 17.89 -31.64 1.14
CA THR A 135 17.89 -30.35 1.84
C THR A 135 18.22 -29.22 0.89
N VAL A 136 17.55 -28.10 1.05
CA VAL A 136 17.83 -26.80 0.41
C VAL A 136 18.24 -25.82 1.48
N ASP A 137 18.94 -24.77 1.10
CA ASP A 137 19.21 -23.68 2.00
C ASP A 137 17.89 -23.07 2.51
N PRO A 138 17.76 -22.83 3.83
CA PRO A 138 16.51 -22.32 4.39
C PRO A 138 16.23 -20.93 3.83
N GLU A 139 15.02 -20.72 3.35
CA GLU A 139 14.51 -19.41 2.99
C GLU A 139 14.08 -18.69 4.27
N LEU A 140 14.80 -17.62 4.62
CA LEU A 140 14.47 -16.82 5.78
C LEU A 140 13.73 -15.56 5.34
N ILE A 141 12.42 -15.60 5.37
CA ILE A 141 11.59 -14.42 5.21
C ILE A 141 11.55 -13.69 6.54
N VAL A 142 12.30 -12.61 6.66
CA VAL A 142 12.27 -11.75 7.86
C VAL A 142 11.19 -10.69 7.65
N PRO A 143 10.07 -10.76 8.40
CA PRO A 143 9.05 -9.72 8.29
C PRO A 143 9.63 -8.37 8.73
N GLN A 144 9.39 -7.33 7.95
CA GLN A 144 9.76 -5.97 8.34
C GLN A 144 8.84 -5.50 9.47
N ALA A 145 9.46 -5.04 10.57
CA ALA A 145 8.73 -4.44 11.67
C ALA A 145 8.57 -2.94 11.43
N THR A 146 7.34 -2.47 11.45
CA THR A 146 7.03 -1.05 11.47
C THR A 146 6.60 -0.68 12.89
N ARG A 147 7.23 0.35 13.47
CA ARG A 147 6.88 0.79 14.82
C ARG A 147 5.62 1.63 14.82
N VAL A 148 4.64 1.19 15.60
CA VAL A 148 3.35 1.88 15.77
C VAL A 148 3.28 2.46 17.17
N TYR A 149 3.00 3.77 17.26
CA TYR A 149 2.78 4.48 18.52
C TYR A 149 1.29 4.59 18.80
N LEU A 150 0.86 4.17 19.98
CA LEU A 150 -0.53 4.34 20.42
C LEU A 150 -0.70 5.70 21.08
N GLN A 151 -1.66 6.47 20.61
CA GLN A 151 -1.93 7.79 21.10
C GLN A 151 -2.96 7.76 22.23
N LYS A 152 -2.61 8.35 23.38
CA LYS A 152 -3.56 8.60 24.48
C LYS A 152 -4.40 9.82 24.11
N ARG A 153 -5.71 9.63 23.99
CA ARG A 153 -6.66 10.70 23.70
C ARG A 153 -7.64 10.83 24.85
N GLY A 154 -7.96 12.05 25.19
CA GLY A 154 -8.89 12.32 26.27
C GLY A 154 -9.73 13.57 26.03
N MET A 155 -10.83 13.64 26.72
CA MET A 155 -11.71 14.79 26.76
C MET A 155 -12.23 14.93 28.18
N ASN A 156 -12.24 16.15 28.69
CA ASN A 156 -12.82 16.48 29.97
C ASN A 156 -13.87 17.58 29.81
N GLN A 157 -14.95 17.47 30.58
CA GLN A 157 -15.94 18.46 30.75
C GLN A 157 -16.08 18.76 32.22
N VAL A 158 -15.96 20.02 32.60
CA VAL A 158 -16.15 20.48 33.97
C VAL A 158 -17.46 21.27 34.05
N VAL A 159 -18.32 20.87 34.97
CA VAL A 159 -19.63 21.53 35.21
C VAL A 159 -19.71 21.92 36.69
N SER A 160 -19.97 23.21 36.96
CA SER A 160 -20.15 23.68 38.33
C SER A 160 -21.54 23.33 38.85
N ASP A 161 -21.60 23.08 40.18
CA ASP A 161 -22.89 22.79 40.88
C ASP A 161 -23.87 23.98 40.75
N TYR A 162 -23.31 25.21 40.70
CA TYR A 162 -24.10 26.41 40.44
C TYR A 162 -24.78 26.37 39.06
N PHE A 163 -24.08 25.93 38.00
CA PHE A 163 -24.67 25.79 36.67
C PHE A 163 -25.76 24.74 36.62
N GLU A 164 -25.66 23.67 37.39
CA GLU A 164 -26.72 22.65 37.50
C GLU A 164 -27.96 23.15 38.24
N SER A 165 -27.76 23.95 39.27
CA SER A 165 -28.86 24.48 40.09
C SER A 165 -29.65 25.63 39.43
N GLN A 166 -29.09 26.30 38.43
CA GLN A 166 -29.75 27.42 37.74
C GLN A 166 -30.96 26.97 36.88
N ARG A 167 -32.09 27.66 37.07
CA ARG A 167 -33.22 27.51 36.17
C ARG A 167 -32.96 28.21 34.84
N LYS A 168 -32.74 27.41 33.77
CA LYS A 168 -32.38 27.90 32.45
C LYS A 168 -33.61 28.13 31.57
N HIS A 169 -33.63 29.20 30.79
CA HIS A 169 -34.65 29.44 29.78
C HIS A 169 -34.67 28.37 28.69
N ILE A 170 -33.49 27.84 28.36
CA ILE A 170 -33.31 26.70 27.44
C ILE A 170 -32.84 25.52 28.28
N PRO A 171 -33.45 24.33 28.18
CA PRO A 171 -33.11 23.19 29.03
C PRO A 171 -31.81 22.53 28.58
N PHE A 172 -30.68 23.22 28.73
CA PHE A 172 -29.37 22.60 28.61
C PHE A 172 -29.09 21.78 29.87
N THR A 173 -29.27 20.49 29.74
CA THR A 173 -28.91 19.54 30.79
C THR A 173 -27.44 19.14 30.65
N ASN A 174 -26.85 18.74 31.77
CA ASN A 174 -25.50 18.19 31.80
C ASN A 174 -25.34 17.01 30.81
N ALA A 175 -26.39 16.20 30.65
CA ALA A 175 -26.43 15.08 29.72
C ALA A 175 -26.28 15.52 28.24
N ILE A 176 -26.95 16.58 27.82
CA ILE A 176 -26.85 17.11 26.46
C ILE A 176 -25.44 17.63 26.18
N LEU A 177 -24.84 18.34 27.15
CA LEU A 177 -23.48 18.84 27.03
C LEU A 177 -22.47 17.69 26.96
N ALA A 178 -22.67 16.64 27.76
CA ALA A 178 -21.84 15.44 27.75
C ALA A 178 -21.93 14.69 26.40
N GLU A 179 -23.16 14.55 25.86
CA GLU A 179 -23.37 13.91 24.54
C GLU A 179 -22.67 14.66 23.40
N GLN A 180 -22.78 15.98 23.39
CA GLN A 180 -22.09 16.85 22.45
C GLN A 180 -20.55 16.71 22.54
N ALA A 181 -20.05 16.68 23.78
CA ALA A 181 -18.65 16.54 24.05
C ALA A 181 -18.11 15.15 23.58
N ILE A 182 -18.87 14.08 23.84
CA ILE A 182 -18.56 12.71 23.34
C ILE A 182 -18.55 12.68 21.81
N SER A 183 -19.54 13.29 21.18
CA SER A 183 -19.61 13.38 19.72
C SER A 183 -18.38 14.10 19.14
N ASN A 184 -18.01 15.25 19.70
CA ASN A 184 -16.81 16.00 19.30
C ASN A 184 -15.52 15.19 19.53
N PHE A 185 -15.41 14.48 20.64
CA PHE A 185 -14.26 13.61 20.91
C PHE A 185 -14.10 12.52 19.84
N LYS A 186 -15.19 11.84 19.48
CA LYS A 186 -15.20 10.81 18.43
C LYS A 186 -14.82 11.39 17.05
N VAL A 187 -15.35 12.57 16.71
CA VAL A 187 -15.03 13.23 15.44
C VAL A 187 -13.55 13.65 15.36
N ARG A 188 -13.02 14.24 16.45
CA ARG A 188 -11.59 14.59 16.53
C ARG A 188 -10.69 13.36 16.49
N GLY A 189 -11.10 12.29 17.19
CA GLY A 189 -10.40 11.01 17.18
C GLY A 189 -10.31 10.41 15.78
N ASN A 190 -11.40 10.42 15.01
CA ASN A 190 -11.37 9.96 13.63
C ASN A 190 -10.40 10.77 12.75
N ARG A 191 -10.35 12.10 12.90
CA ARG A 191 -9.40 12.93 12.16
C ARG A 191 -7.95 12.55 12.48
N THR A 192 -7.64 12.30 13.75
CA THR A 192 -6.31 11.84 14.17
C THR A 192 -5.96 10.50 13.55
N LEU A 193 -6.89 9.54 13.54
CA LEU A 193 -6.68 8.22 12.95
C LEU A 193 -6.51 8.25 11.42
N TRP A 194 -6.99 9.30 10.75
CA TRP A 194 -6.77 9.49 9.31
C TRP A 194 -5.49 10.27 9.00
N ALA A 195 -5.22 11.38 9.71
CA ALA A 195 -4.21 12.38 9.32
C ALA A 195 -3.06 12.55 10.33
N GLY A 196 -3.04 11.81 11.44
CA GLY A 196 -2.00 11.90 12.45
C GLY A 196 -0.60 11.62 11.89
N ARG A 197 0.44 12.26 12.46
CA ARG A 197 1.84 11.92 12.16
C ARG A 197 2.47 11.19 13.34
N PRO A 198 3.28 10.15 13.08
CA PRO A 198 3.91 9.40 14.15
C PRO A 198 4.94 10.26 14.89
N GLY A 199 4.97 10.12 16.19
CA GLY A 199 5.96 10.85 17.00
C GLY A 199 6.02 10.39 18.45
N LYS A 200 7.21 10.52 19.03
CA LYS A 200 7.46 10.29 20.45
C LYS A 200 8.36 11.39 20.98
N PHE A 201 7.87 12.14 21.94
CA PHE A 201 8.63 13.23 22.55
C PHE A 201 8.32 13.35 24.04
N LYS A 202 9.16 14.07 24.76
CA LYS A 202 8.98 14.33 26.19
C LYS A 202 8.42 15.72 26.42
N VAL A 203 7.42 15.81 27.30
CA VAL A 203 6.82 17.08 27.72
C VAL A 203 6.86 17.16 29.25
N ASN A 204 7.21 18.32 29.77
CA ASN A 204 7.07 18.59 31.20
C ASN A 204 5.61 18.96 31.49
N VAL A 205 4.92 18.07 32.20
CA VAL A 205 3.52 18.29 32.61
C VAL A 205 3.51 18.84 34.02
N GLU A 206 2.82 19.95 34.20
CA GLU A 206 2.70 20.62 35.51
C GLU A 206 2.14 19.65 36.57
N GLY A 207 2.83 19.53 37.69
CA GLY A 207 2.47 18.60 38.77
C GLY A 207 2.82 17.13 38.55
N LEU A 208 3.19 16.72 37.33
CA LEU A 208 3.47 15.32 36.98
C LEU A 208 4.92 15.08 36.46
N GLY A 209 5.68 16.13 36.21
CA GLY A 209 7.07 16.05 35.74
C GLY A 209 7.18 15.68 34.25
N LEU A 210 8.35 15.19 33.86
CA LEU A 210 8.69 14.87 32.47
C LEU A 210 8.06 13.55 32.05
N GLN A 211 7.15 13.59 31.09
CA GLN A 211 6.44 12.41 30.59
C GLN A 211 6.54 12.27 29.07
N TYR A 212 6.45 11.02 28.58
CA TYR A 212 6.39 10.74 27.16
C TYR A 212 4.99 10.98 26.58
N VAL A 213 4.94 11.66 25.45
CA VAL A 213 3.76 11.82 24.62
C VAL A 213 3.96 11.03 23.35
N TYR A 214 2.95 10.24 22.99
CA TYR A 214 2.93 9.41 21.79
C TYR A 214 1.86 9.93 20.84
N CYS A 215 2.23 10.13 19.58
CA CYS A 215 1.31 10.47 18.50
C CYS A 215 1.23 9.29 17.53
N THR A 216 0.02 8.89 17.18
CA THR A 216 -0.20 7.78 16.24
C THR A 216 -0.05 8.23 14.81
N GLU A 217 0.40 7.31 13.97
CA GLU A 217 0.38 7.49 12.52
C GLU A 217 -1.03 7.33 11.97
N GLY A 218 -1.46 8.29 11.16
CA GLY A 218 -2.74 8.23 10.47
C GLY A 218 -2.70 7.26 9.29
N LEU A 219 -3.88 6.71 8.95
CA LEU A 219 -4.00 5.77 7.84
C LEU A 219 -3.48 6.32 6.52
N ARG A 220 -3.68 7.63 6.24
CA ARG A 220 -3.22 8.28 5.02
C ARG A 220 -1.73 8.01 4.72
N TRP A 221 -0.90 7.97 5.74
CA TRP A 221 0.56 7.85 5.63
C TRP A 221 1.07 6.41 5.62
N GLN A 222 0.19 5.44 5.87
CA GLN A 222 0.53 4.01 5.86
C GLN A 222 0.34 3.37 4.49
N PHE A 223 -0.27 4.08 3.52
CA PHE A 223 -0.44 3.57 2.17
C PHE A 223 0.87 3.58 1.40
N LYS A 224 1.31 2.42 0.94
CA LYS A 224 2.52 2.28 0.10
C LYS A 224 2.25 2.51 -1.38
N ARG A 225 0.98 2.38 -1.81
CA ARG A 225 0.55 2.58 -3.19
C ARG A 225 -0.38 3.78 -3.25
N GLU A 226 -0.16 4.62 -4.25
CA GLU A 226 -0.98 5.79 -4.47
C GLU A 226 -1.36 5.92 -5.94
N MET A 227 -2.66 6.12 -6.17
CA MET A 227 -3.21 6.38 -7.49
C MET A 227 -3.63 7.84 -7.55
N GLN A 228 -2.93 8.65 -8.32
CA GLN A 228 -3.38 9.98 -8.62
C GLN A 228 -4.35 9.99 -9.77
N HIS A 229 -5.42 10.74 -9.61
CA HIS A 229 -6.37 10.93 -10.67
C HIS A 229 -6.66 12.42 -10.87
N GLU A 230 -6.63 12.86 -12.11
CA GLU A 230 -7.10 14.16 -12.54
C GLU A 230 -8.32 13.99 -13.46
N GLY A 231 -9.20 14.99 -13.47
CA GLY A 231 -10.37 14.98 -14.32
C GLY A 231 -11.48 14.02 -13.89
N LYS A 232 -12.32 13.60 -14.83
CA LYS A 232 -13.47 12.73 -14.57
C LYS A 232 -13.08 11.29 -14.40
N TRP A 233 -13.81 10.57 -13.57
CA TRP A 233 -13.70 9.12 -13.46
C TRP A 233 -14.30 8.47 -14.71
N THR A 234 -13.61 7.41 -15.16
CA THR A 234 -14.04 6.56 -16.28
C THR A 234 -14.03 5.10 -15.86
N ILE A 235 -14.64 4.24 -16.64
CA ILE A 235 -14.64 2.80 -16.36
C ILE A 235 -13.23 2.23 -16.42
N GLU A 236 -12.40 2.69 -17.36
CA GLU A 236 -11.02 2.25 -17.46
C GLU A 236 -10.22 2.54 -16.17
N LYS A 237 -10.46 3.69 -15.53
CA LYS A 237 -9.84 4.03 -14.24
C LYS A 237 -10.30 3.09 -13.12
N ILE A 238 -11.57 2.70 -13.11
CA ILE A 238 -12.11 1.73 -12.13
C ILE A 238 -11.50 0.34 -12.35
N ILE A 239 -11.42 -0.11 -13.61
CA ILE A 239 -10.78 -1.38 -13.96
C ILE A 239 -9.29 -1.36 -13.61
N ALA A 240 -8.59 -0.26 -13.90
CA ALA A 240 -7.18 -0.10 -13.56
C ALA A 240 -6.95 -0.12 -12.04
N LEU A 241 -7.82 0.54 -11.27
CA LEU A 241 -7.80 0.50 -9.81
C LEU A 241 -7.99 -0.93 -9.29
N ALA A 242 -9.01 -1.64 -9.82
CA ALA A 242 -9.25 -3.03 -9.45
C ALA A 242 -8.05 -3.92 -9.81
N LYS A 243 -7.51 -3.79 -11.02
CA LYS A 243 -6.32 -4.52 -11.46
C LYS A 243 -5.12 -4.24 -10.57
N MET A 244 -4.87 -2.97 -10.21
CA MET A 244 -3.74 -2.60 -9.35
C MET A 244 -3.89 -3.17 -7.94
N PHE A 245 -5.12 -3.20 -7.40
CA PHE A 245 -5.37 -3.70 -6.05
C PHE A 245 -5.31 -5.23 -5.99
N PHE A 246 -5.99 -5.93 -6.91
CA PHE A 246 -6.12 -7.38 -6.91
C PHE A 246 -4.96 -8.12 -7.61
N THR A 247 -3.85 -7.43 -7.86
CA THR A 247 -2.62 -8.05 -8.36
C THR A 247 -1.79 -8.55 -7.19
N GLY A 248 -1.50 -9.85 -7.15
CA GLY A 248 -0.76 -10.53 -6.09
C GLY A 248 -1.46 -11.81 -5.63
N GLU A 249 -0.73 -12.72 -4.99
CA GLU A 249 -1.26 -14.03 -4.56
C GLU A 249 -1.99 -13.94 -3.21
N ASP A 250 -1.53 -13.09 -2.28
CA ASP A 250 -2.13 -12.92 -0.93
C ASP A 250 -3.03 -11.68 -0.84
N VAL A 251 -3.77 -11.35 -1.90
CA VAL A 251 -4.69 -10.22 -1.90
C VAL A 251 -6.10 -10.69 -1.52
N PRO A 252 -6.81 -9.95 -0.62
CA PRO A 252 -8.19 -10.25 -0.31
C PRO A 252 -9.08 -10.17 -1.57
N LYS A 253 -10.07 -11.06 -1.67
CA LYS A 253 -11.05 -11.03 -2.78
C LYS A 253 -12.01 -9.85 -2.73
N THR A 254 -12.13 -9.21 -1.56
CA THR A 254 -13.00 -8.07 -1.33
C THR A 254 -12.18 -6.89 -0.83
N ALA A 255 -12.41 -5.73 -1.43
CA ALA A 255 -11.82 -4.46 -1.04
C ALA A 255 -12.91 -3.50 -0.57
N LEU A 256 -12.55 -2.63 0.38
CA LEU A 256 -13.41 -1.55 0.84
C LEU A 256 -12.86 -0.21 0.36
N LEU A 257 -13.65 0.51 -0.42
CA LEU A 257 -13.36 1.88 -0.82
C LEU A 257 -14.06 2.86 0.13
N LEU A 258 -13.27 3.56 0.93
CA LEU A 258 -13.71 4.68 1.75
C LEU A 258 -13.42 5.97 1.01
N ALA A 259 -14.44 6.69 0.58
CA ALA A 259 -14.28 7.83 -0.32
C ALA A 259 -14.95 9.10 0.20
N GLY A 260 -14.38 10.25 -0.17
CA GLY A 260 -14.98 11.57 0.03
C GLY A 260 -16.17 11.79 -0.91
N LYS A 261 -16.94 12.82 -0.63
CA LYS A 261 -18.22 13.10 -1.33
C LYS A 261 -18.04 13.36 -2.84
N ASN A 262 -17.00 14.13 -3.22
CA ASN A 262 -16.78 14.50 -4.61
C ASN A 262 -16.29 13.30 -5.44
N LEU A 263 -15.42 12.45 -4.85
CA LEU A 263 -15.00 11.21 -5.49
C LEU A 263 -16.18 10.27 -5.72
N LEU A 264 -17.08 10.13 -4.75
CA LEU A 264 -18.31 9.33 -4.88
C LEU A 264 -19.24 9.87 -5.96
N GLU A 265 -19.41 11.19 -6.03
CA GLU A 265 -20.21 11.82 -7.08
C GLU A 265 -19.65 11.51 -8.46
N GLN A 266 -18.33 11.64 -8.65
CA GLN A 266 -17.69 11.31 -9.92
C GLN A 266 -17.85 9.84 -10.29
N ILE A 267 -17.71 8.91 -9.34
CA ILE A 267 -17.93 7.48 -9.59
C ILE A 267 -19.38 7.20 -9.97
N GLN A 268 -20.35 7.86 -9.33
CA GLN A 268 -21.77 7.70 -9.67
C GLN A 268 -22.14 8.26 -11.06
N CYS A 269 -21.41 9.27 -11.54
CA CYS A 269 -21.65 9.89 -12.86
C CYS A 269 -21.03 9.09 -14.02
N VAL A 270 -20.33 7.99 -13.76
CA VAL A 270 -19.77 7.13 -14.81
C VAL A 270 -20.89 6.37 -15.55
N ASP A 271 -20.80 6.32 -16.88
CA ASP A 271 -21.77 5.57 -17.70
C ASP A 271 -21.41 4.08 -17.74
N TYR A 272 -22.11 3.28 -16.93
CA TYR A 272 -21.93 1.83 -16.83
C TYR A 272 -22.70 1.04 -17.90
N SER A 273 -23.55 1.68 -18.70
CA SER A 273 -24.44 0.98 -19.65
C SER A 273 -23.69 0.26 -20.78
N LYS A 274 -22.48 0.70 -21.08
CA LYS A 274 -21.65 0.15 -22.16
C LYS A 274 -20.75 -1.01 -21.71
N HIS A 275 -20.72 -1.30 -20.42
CA HIS A 275 -19.80 -2.26 -19.80
C HIS A 275 -20.55 -3.22 -18.89
N PRO A 276 -21.27 -4.21 -19.45
CA PRO A 276 -22.07 -5.18 -18.69
C PRO A 276 -21.22 -6.12 -17.81
N GLU A 277 -19.91 -6.14 -18.01
CA GLU A 277 -18.95 -6.89 -17.20
C GLU A 277 -18.79 -6.33 -15.78
N ILE A 278 -19.15 -5.07 -15.54
CA ILE A 278 -19.18 -4.46 -14.21
C ILE A 278 -20.62 -4.48 -13.70
N GLN A 279 -20.89 -5.35 -12.73
CA GLN A 279 -22.20 -5.42 -12.10
C GLN A 279 -22.23 -4.58 -10.84
N ILE A 280 -23.22 -3.72 -10.74
CA ILE A 280 -23.46 -2.91 -9.55
C ILE A 280 -24.61 -3.54 -8.77
N SER A 281 -24.34 -3.93 -7.54
CA SER A 281 -25.36 -4.43 -6.63
C SER A 281 -25.40 -3.59 -5.34
N SER A 282 -26.60 -3.37 -4.80
CA SER A 282 -26.75 -2.81 -3.46
C SER A 282 -26.95 -3.94 -2.48
N LYS A 283 -26.11 -4.03 -1.48
CA LYS A 283 -26.15 -5.04 -0.42
C LYS A 283 -26.41 -4.35 0.93
N VAL A 284 -27.26 -4.93 1.74
CA VAL A 284 -27.40 -4.48 3.14
C VAL A 284 -26.42 -5.31 3.96
N ASN A 285 -25.44 -4.65 4.55
CA ASN A 285 -24.49 -5.27 5.45
C ASN A 285 -25.18 -5.81 6.71
N GLY A 286 -24.59 -6.80 7.38
CA GLY A 286 -25.09 -7.37 8.64
C GLY A 286 -25.34 -6.33 9.76
N MET A 287 -24.88 -5.07 9.57
CA MET A 287 -25.17 -3.92 10.43
C MET A 287 -26.31 -3.02 9.90
N GLY A 288 -27.05 -3.42 8.87
CA GLY A 288 -28.16 -2.65 8.31
C GLY A 288 -27.78 -1.46 7.44
N TRP A 289 -26.55 -1.38 6.94
CA TRP A 289 -26.07 -0.30 6.09
C TRP A 289 -26.16 -0.68 4.62
N GLN A 290 -26.67 0.23 3.81
CA GLN A 290 -26.73 0.07 2.36
C GLN A 290 -25.34 0.36 1.78
N VAL A 291 -24.73 -0.63 1.14
CA VAL A 291 -23.41 -0.57 0.51
C VAL A 291 -23.57 -0.81 -0.96
N THR A 292 -22.91 0.00 -1.77
CA THR A 292 -22.83 -0.22 -3.22
C THR A 292 -21.61 -1.08 -3.49
N ASN A 293 -21.83 -2.24 -4.10
CA ASN A 293 -20.76 -3.17 -4.47
C ASN A 293 -20.54 -3.11 -5.99
N PHE A 294 -19.30 -2.97 -6.37
CA PHE A 294 -18.84 -3.21 -7.73
C PHE A 294 -18.27 -4.61 -7.84
N HIS A 295 -18.88 -5.43 -8.66
CA HIS A 295 -18.37 -6.75 -9.00
C HIS A 295 -17.53 -6.61 -10.28
N THR A 296 -16.24 -6.85 -10.16
CA THR A 296 -15.31 -6.87 -11.29
C THR A 296 -14.77 -8.28 -11.49
N VAL A 297 -14.19 -8.56 -12.66
CA VAL A 297 -13.52 -9.85 -12.92
C VAL A 297 -12.38 -10.12 -11.95
N PHE A 298 -11.77 -9.07 -11.41
CA PHE A 298 -10.62 -9.17 -10.49
C PHE A 298 -11.04 -9.40 -9.04
N GLY A 299 -12.22 -8.91 -8.64
CA GLY A 299 -12.73 -9.00 -7.27
C GLY A 299 -13.82 -7.98 -7.01
N ASP A 300 -14.30 -7.96 -5.77
CA ASP A 300 -15.42 -7.13 -5.33
C ASP A 300 -14.91 -5.88 -4.58
N ILE A 301 -15.48 -4.72 -4.93
CA ILE A 301 -15.18 -3.45 -4.27
C ILE A 301 -16.44 -2.93 -3.59
N GLU A 302 -16.44 -2.91 -2.28
CA GLU A 302 -17.47 -2.28 -1.47
C GLU A 302 -17.19 -0.78 -1.34
N ILE A 303 -18.16 0.06 -1.66
CA ILE A 303 -18.00 1.52 -1.59
C ILE A 303 -18.79 2.08 -0.41
N LYS A 304 -18.11 2.88 0.42
CA LYS A 304 -18.70 3.62 1.53
C LYS A 304 -18.21 5.06 1.57
N ARG A 305 -19.12 5.95 1.95
CA ARG A 305 -18.76 7.34 2.23
C ARG A 305 -18.05 7.44 3.58
N GLU A 306 -16.93 8.18 3.62
CA GLU A 306 -16.23 8.56 4.84
C GLU A 306 -16.25 10.09 5.03
N PRO A 307 -17.18 10.62 5.85
CA PRO A 307 -17.32 12.06 6.06
C PRO A 307 -16.10 12.74 6.68
N THR A 308 -15.19 11.98 7.28
CA THR A 308 -13.95 12.51 7.86
C THR A 308 -13.01 13.03 6.78
N LEU A 309 -12.97 12.38 5.62
CA LEU A 309 -12.18 12.84 4.47
C LEU A 309 -12.67 14.21 3.99
N ASP A 310 -13.99 14.42 3.90
CA ASP A 310 -14.55 15.71 3.53
C ASP A 310 -14.13 16.84 4.48
N ARG A 311 -14.02 16.53 5.79
CA ARG A 311 -13.64 17.50 6.82
C ARG A 311 -12.13 17.79 6.88
N LEU A 312 -11.31 16.89 6.32
CA LEU A 312 -9.87 17.06 6.19
C LEU A 312 -9.45 17.77 4.89
N GLY A 313 -10.42 18.09 4.02
CA GLY A 313 -10.14 18.69 2.72
C GLY A 313 -9.92 17.67 1.60
N TRP A 314 -10.02 16.38 1.88
CA TRP A 314 -9.77 15.26 0.95
C TRP A 314 -11.06 14.75 0.29
N SER A 315 -11.90 15.68 -0.17
CA SER A 315 -13.22 15.33 -0.74
C SER A 315 -13.15 14.57 -2.06
N ASN A 316 -12.07 14.78 -2.85
CA ASN A 316 -11.83 14.06 -4.12
C ASN A 316 -10.97 12.81 -3.93
N SER A 317 -10.56 12.53 -2.70
CA SER A 317 -9.66 11.43 -2.36
C SER A 317 -10.40 10.25 -1.73
N GLY A 318 -9.75 9.10 -1.72
CA GLY A 318 -10.30 7.88 -1.13
C GLY A 318 -9.24 6.88 -0.76
N ALA A 319 -9.62 5.90 0.06
CA ALA A 319 -8.76 4.82 0.52
C ALA A 319 -9.36 3.48 0.13
N LEU A 320 -8.65 2.69 -0.67
CA LEU A 320 -9.00 1.32 -0.99
C LEU A 320 -8.25 0.37 -0.05
N ILE A 321 -8.98 -0.30 0.83
CA ILE A 321 -8.44 -1.12 1.92
C ILE A 321 -8.91 -2.55 1.73
N GLY A 322 -8.01 -3.52 1.88
CA GLY A 322 -8.36 -4.94 1.84
C GLY A 322 -9.21 -5.35 3.06
N GLU A 323 -10.19 -6.21 2.82
CA GLU A 323 -11.01 -6.78 3.88
C GLU A 323 -10.13 -7.49 4.92
N ASN A 324 -10.44 -7.29 6.20
CA ASN A 324 -9.71 -7.88 7.35
C ASN A 324 -8.22 -7.49 7.47
N ARG A 325 -7.75 -6.50 6.69
CA ARG A 325 -6.37 -6.03 6.74
C ARG A 325 -6.19 -4.77 7.60
N LEU A 326 -7.25 -4.24 8.20
CA LEU A 326 -7.20 -3.12 9.14
C LEU A 326 -7.17 -3.65 10.58
N VAL A 327 -6.19 -3.21 11.36
CA VAL A 327 -6.02 -3.61 12.77
C VAL A 327 -6.14 -2.40 13.67
N HIS A 328 -6.97 -2.53 14.70
CA HIS A 328 -7.12 -1.54 15.76
C HIS A 328 -6.41 -2.02 17.02
N TYR A 329 -5.25 -1.47 17.29
CA TYR A 329 -4.49 -1.72 18.50
C TYR A 329 -5.02 -0.87 19.65
N VAL A 330 -5.30 -1.51 20.76
CA VAL A 330 -5.88 -0.87 21.95
C VAL A 330 -5.06 -1.22 23.18
N TYR A 331 -4.40 -0.23 23.78
CA TYR A 331 -3.74 -0.38 25.07
C TYR A 331 -4.74 -0.22 26.20
N SER A 332 -5.51 0.87 26.22
CA SER A 332 -6.62 1.11 27.14
C SER A 332 -7.90 1.37 26.34
N SER A 333 -8.92 0.56 26.63
CA SER A 333 -10.24 0.75 26.03
C SER A 333 -10.84 2.10 26.42
N GLU A 334 -11.76 2.59 25.59
CA GLU A 334 -12.56 3.76 25.94
C GLU A 334 -13.24 3.52 27.29
N HIS A 335 -12.95 4.39 28.24
CA HIS A 335 -13.58 4.40 29.55
C HIS A 335 -13.88 5.83 29.97
N SER A 336 -15.01 5.98 30.63
CA SER A 336 -15.43 7.25 31.24
C SER A 336 -15.04 7.28 32.71
N PHE A 337 -14.79 8.47 33.22
CA PHE A 337 -14.59 8.75 34.63
C PHE A 337 -15.37 9.99 35.03
N SER A 338 -15.74 10.06 36.32
CA SER A 338 -16.40 11.21 36.89
C SER A 338 -15.80 11.43 38.28
N ASP A 339 -15.24 12.60 38.52
CA ASP A 339 -14.62 12.98 39.78
C ASP A 339 -14.94 14.43 40.14
N ARG A 340 -14.87 14.75 41.41
CA ARG A 340 -14.95 16.12 41.92
C ARG A 340 -13.63 16.84 41.66
N VAL A 341 -13.69 18.09 41.26
CA VAL A 341 -12.49 18.91 41.10
C VAL A 341 -12.05 19.41 42.45
N ASP A 342 -10.82 19.13 42.86
CA ASP A 342 -10.26 19.56 44.12
C ASP A 342 -10.30 21.09 44.25
N GLY A 343 -10.82 21.58 45.39
CA GLY A 343 -10.95 23.00 45.68
C GLY A 343 -12.01 23.77 44.88
N GLN A 344 -12.88 23.08 44.17
CA GLN A 344 -13.97 23.70 43.40
C GLN A 344 -15.31 22.94 43.59
N GLU A 345 -16.42 23.68 43.64
CA GLU A 345 -17.74 23.08 43.57
C GLU A 345 -18.10 22.74 42.13
N ALA A 346 -17.44 21.72 41.58
CA ALA A 346 -17.60 21.30 40.20
C ALA A 346 -17.32 19.81 40.06
N THR A 347 -18.03 19.18 39.13
CA THR A 347 -17.86 17.80 38.72
C THR A 347 -17.14 17.76 37.35
N ARG A 348 -16.07 16.98 37.26
CA ARG A 348 -15.34 16.73 36.03
C ARG A 348 -15.73 15.36 35.49
N ASN A 349 -16.29 15.34 34.30
CA ASN A 349 -16.60 14.14 33.56
C ASN A 349 -15.62 14.02 32.41
N GLY A 350 -15.05 12.86 32.20
CA GLY A 350 -14.06 12.66 31.14
C GLY A 350 -14.14 11.30 30.48
N ILE A 351 -13.55 11.22 29.30
CA ILE A 351 -13.36 9.99 28.54
C ILE A 351 -11.90 9.90 28.14
N LEU A 352 -11.34 8.71 28.29
CA LEU A 352 -9.98 8.39 27.90
C LEU A 352 -9.97 7.15 27.01
N ILE A 353 -9.11 7.16 26.00
CA ILE A 353 -8.80 6.01 25.15
C ILE A 353 -7.31 6.04 24.80
N TRP A 354 -6.71 4.90 24.61
CA TRP A 354 -5.35 4.79 24.15
C TRP A 354 -5.24 3.74 23.05
N ASP A 355 -5.15 4.19 21.81
CA ASP A 355 -5.29 3.36 20.62
C ASP A 355 -4.46 3.84 19.43
N ALA A 356 -4.38 2.97 18.41
CA ALA A 356 -3.81 3.23 17.08
C ALA A 356 -4.47 2.34 16.03
N LEU A 357 -4.43 2.76 14.78
CA LEU A 357 -4.80 1.94 13.61
C LEU A 357 -3.55 1.60 12.81
N ALA A 358 -3.50 0.37 12.28
CA ALA A 358 -2.45 -0.07 11.39
C ALA A 358 -3.02 -0.90 10.23
N LEU A 359 -2.42 -0.74 9.04
CA LEU A 359 -2.70 -1.53 7.85
C LEU A 359 -1.76 -2.75 7.80
N LYS A 360 -2.27 -3.90 7.37
CA LYS A 360 -1.49 -5.11 7.12
C LYS A 360 -1.35 -5.36 5.63
N GLY A 361 -0.11 -5.49 5.17
CA GLY A 361 0.22 -5.75 3.78
C GLY A 361 0.33 -4.47 2.95
N SER A 362 0.78 -4.62 1.71
CA SER A 362 1.09 -3.53 0.77
C SER A 362 0.04 -3.33 -0.32
N CYS A 363 -1.04 -4.13 -0.33
CA CYS A 363 -2.06 -4.08 -1.38
C CYS A 363 -2.93 -2.81 -1.37
N HIS A 364 -2.91 -2.06 -0.27
CA HIS A 364 -3.76 -0.90 -0.06
C HIS A 364 -3.37 0.26 -0.96
N ILE A 365 -4.38 0.99 -1.46
CA ILE A 365 -4.18 2.09 -2.40
C ILE A 365 -4.85 3.35 -1.83
N TRP A 366 -4.10 4.44 -1.81
CA TRP A 366 -4.67 5.78 -1.63
C TRP A 366 -5.00 6.36 -3.00
N ILE A 367 -6.22 6.86 -3.17
CA ILE A 367 -6.65 7.58 -4.36
C ILE A 367 -6.53 9.07 -4.03
N ASP A 368 -5.61 9.75 -4.69
CA ASP A 368 -5.39 11.18 -4.50
C ASP A 368 -6.00 11.97 -5.65
N GLY A 369 -6.99 12.78 -5.34
CA GLY A 369 -7.62 13.71 -6.27
C GLY A 369 -7.40 15.19 -5.90
N GLU A 370 -6.65 15.47 -4.83
CA GLU A 370 -6.43 16.84 -4.34
C GLU A 370 -5.07 17.41 -4.78
N GLY A 371 -4.12 16.55 -5.24
CA GLY A 371 -2.78 16.99 -5.65
C GLY A 371 -1.90 17.44 -4.48
N GLU A 372 -2.11 16.87 -3.28
CA GLU A 372 -1.32 17.24 -2.09
C GLU A 372 0.16 16.86 -2.22
N GLU A 373 1.02 17.64 -1.54
CA GLU A 373 2.44 17.31 -1.36
C GLU A 373 2.59 15.98 -0.61
N ARG A 374 3.56 15.19 -1.03
CA ARG A 374 3.77 13.82 -0.60
C ARG A 374 4.96 13.65 0.30
N ASP A 375 4.91 12.61 1.13
CA ASP A 375 6.12 12.03 1.68
C ASP A 375 6.94 11.35 0.57
N THR A 376 8.24 11.59 0.58
CA THR A 376 9.20 11.20 -0.45
C THR A 376 9.37 9.67 -0.62
N ASP A 377 8.77 8.85 0.24
CA ASP A 377 8.96 7.39 0.25
C ASP A 377 7.92 6.61 -0.58
N SER A 378 6.91 7.26 -1.15
CA SER A 378 5.91 6.58 -1.97
C SER A 378 6.17 6.78 -3.45
N THR A 379 6.26 5.68 -4.20
CA THR A 379 6.28 5.73 -5.66
C THR A 379 4.92 6.15 -6.18
N VAL A 380 4.88 7.26 -6.88
CA VAL A 380 3.63 7.84 -7.34
C VAL A 380 3.42 7.58 -8.80
N PHE A 381 2.30 6.93 -9.12
CA PHE A 381 1.83 6.76 -10.47
C PHE A 381 0.72 7.76 -10.78
N ARG A 382 0.91 8.56 -11.84
CA ARG A 382 -0.14 9.40 -12.43
C ARG A 382 -0.62 8.79 -13.72
N MET A 383 -1.93 8.69 -13.89
CA MET A 383 -2.51 8.40 -15.18
C MET A 383 -2.65 9.69 -15.96
N TRP A 384 -2.07 9.75 -17.15
CA TRP A 384 -2.08 10.93 -18.01
C TRP A 384 -2.85 10.65 -19.29
N ASP A 385 -3.95 11.37 -19.50
CA ASP A 385 -4.89 11.17 -20.61
C ASP A 385 -4.77 12.25 -21.71
N LYS A 386 -3.82 13.19 -21.57
CA LYS A 386 -3.63 14.28 -22.54
C LYS A 386 -2.50 13.96 -23.52
N GLU A 387 -2.59 14.49 -24.72
CA GLU A 387 -1.55 14.39 -25.75
C GLU A 387 -0.37 15.36 -25.51
N THR A 388 -0.56 16.34 -24.62
CA THR A 388 0.47 17.33 -24.21
C THR A 388 1.14 16.89 -22.94
N ALA A 389 2.42 17.28 -22.74
CA ALA A 389 3.10 17.05 -21.47
C ALA A 389 2.41 17.79 -20.30
N PRO A 390 2.52 17.29 -19.06
CA PRO A 390 2.09 18.03 -17.88
C PRO A 390 2.77 19.39 -17.78
N ASP A 391 2.02 20.45 -17.50
CA ASP A 391 2.54 21.82 -17.39
C ASP A 391 3.52 21.99 -16.21
N ASN A 392 3.27 21.26 -15.10
CA ASN A 392 4.13 21.24 -13.92
C ASN A 392 4.39 19.80 -13.49
N PRO A 393 5.30 19.07 -14.18
CA PRO A 393 5.63 17.72 -13.79
C PRO A 393 6.39 17.72 -12.46
N GLN A 394 5.99 16.84 -11.54
CA GLN A 394 6.69 16.71 -10.26
C GLN A 394 7.88 15.77 -10.40
N ASP A 395 8.98 16.12 -9.76
CA ASP A 395 10.21 15.33 -9.78
C ASP A 395 10.00 13.97 -9.06
N GLY A 396 10.51 12.89 -9.66
CA GLY A 396 10.33 11.54 -9.16
C GLY A 396 9.00 10.85 -9.51
N CYS A 397 8.03 11.57 -10.06
CA CYS A 397 6.73 10.99 -10.41
C CYS A 397 6.78 10.13 -11.67
N LEU A 398 6.01 9.04 -11.65
CA LEU A 398 5.79 8.16 -12.79
C LEU A 398 4.45 8.48 -13.45
N TYR A 399 4.46 8.64 -14.77
CA TYR A 399 3.28 8.94 -15.57
C TYR A 399 2.97 7.77 -16.48
N TYR A 400 1.82 7.14 -16.27
CA TYR A 400 1.30 6.12 -17.19
C TYR A 400 0.45 6.80 -18.26
N LEU A 401 0.86 6.65 -19.51
CA LEU A 401 0.19 7.29 -20.64
C LEU A 401 -1.03 6.50 -21.07
N LEU A 402 -2.20 7.13 -21.01
CA LEU A 402 -3.45 6.60 -21.58
C LEU A 402 -3.60 6.94 -23.06
N ASN A 403 -2.85 7.93 -23.57
CA ASN A 403 -2.78 8.35 -24.96
C ASN A 403 -1.34 8.61 -25.39
N ASP A 404 -1.11 8.70 -26.69
CA ASP A 404 0.17 9.11 -27.23
C ASP A 404 0.46 10.56 -26.81
N CYS A 405 1.57 10.78 -26.12
CA CYS A 405 1.91 12.10 -25.55
C CYS A 405 3.17 12.69 -26.22
N ARG A 406 2.98 13.38 -27.33
CA ARG A 406 4.06 14.00 -28.10
C ARG A 406 4.83 15.10 -27.36
N GLY A 407 4.20 15.69 -26.34
CA GLY A 407 4.82 16.75 -25.54
C GLY A 407 5.87 16.25 -24.54
N ILE A 408 5.87 14.97 -24.17
CA ILE A 408 6.87 14.36 -23.29
C ILE A 408 8.13 14.03 -24.13
N ASP A 409 7.95 13.23 -25.17
CA ASP A 409 8.95 12.84 -26.15
C ASP A 409 8.21 12.38 -27.41
N GLY A 410 8.79 12.61 -28.60
CA GLY A 410 8.20 12.13 -29.86
C GLY A 410 7.99 10.62 -29.93
N SER A 411 8.63 9.84 -29.07
CA SER A 411 8.50 8.39 -28.92
C SER A 411 7.49 7.93 -27.86
N ALA A 412 6.92 8.86 -27.08
CA ALA A 412 6.00 8.53 -25.99
C ALA A 412 4.64 8.06 -26.53
N ARG A 413 4.28 6.79 -26.23
CA ARG A 413 3.09 6.10 -26.72
C ARG A 413 2.19 5.65 -25.59
N MET A 414 0.93 5.47 -25.91
CA MET A 414 -0.07 4.86 -25.02
C MET A 414 0.46 3.56 -24.41
N GLY A 415 0.21 3.37 -23.12
CA GLY A 415 0.63 2.18 -22.36
C GLY A 415 2.06 2.24 -21.81
N GLN A 416 2.82 3.29 -22.10
CA GLN A 416 4.17 3.49 -21.55
C GLN A 416 4.12 4.24 -20.22
N VAL A 417 5.15 4.01 -19.41
CA VAL A 417 5.38 4.75 -18.16
C VAL A 417 6.60 5.64 -18.35
N TRP A 418 6.45 6.91 -18.02
CA TRP A 418 7.50 7.90 -18.10
C TRP A 418 7.74 8.53 -16.72
N GLN A 419 8.99 8.72 -16.37
CA GLN A 419 9.40 9.39 -15.14
C GLN A 419 9.91 10.79 -15.46
N PHE A 420 9.46 11.78 -14.71
CA PHE A 420 10.09 13.09 -14.69
C PHE A 420 11.12 13.11 -13.56
N ALA A 421 12.39 13.25 -13.89
CA ALA A 421 13.49 13.28 -12.93
C ALA A 421 14.59 14.24 -13.39
N GLU A 422 15.09 15.06 -12.47
CA GLU A 422 16.16 16.02 -12.72
C GLU A 422 15.88 16.99 -13.89
N GLY A 423 14.60 17.40 -14.02
CA GLY A 423 14.16 18.31 -15.08
C GLY A 423 14.02 17.69 -16.47
N ALA A 424 14.12 16.36 -16.61
CA ALA A 424 14.01 15.66 -17.87
C ALA A 424 13.05 14.46 -17.79
N TRP A 425 12.41 14.15 -18.93
CA TRP A 425 11.58 12.97 -19.08
C TRP A 425 12.45 11.76 -19.44
N LYS A 426 12.34 10.68 -18.68
CA LYS A 426 13.01 9.41 -18.91
C LYS A 426 11.96 8.31 -19.04
N MET A 427 12.04 7.50 -20.09
CA MET A 427 11.15 6.33 -20.21
C MET A 427 11.47 5.37 -19.06
N TRP A 428 10.48 5.09 -18.23
CA TRP A 428 10.65 4.17 -17.12
C TRP A 428 10.56 2.73 -17.61
N ARG A 429 11.66 2.01 -17.56
CA ARG A 429 11.78 0.62 -18.04
C ARG A 429 11.64 -0.43 -16.95
N GLY A 430 10.96 -0.07 -15.88
CA GLY A 430 10.58 -1.00 -14.84
C GLY A 430 11.55 -1.04 -13.67
N GLU A 431 11.17 -0.43 -12.60
CA GLU A 431 11.28 -0.88 -11.22
C GLU A 431 10.33 -0.02 -10.42
N ALA A 432 9.11 -0.52 -10.18
CA ALA A 432 8.42 -0.09 -8.99
C ALA A 432 9.24 -0.67 -7.82
N ARG A 433 10.03 0.15 -7.14
CA ARG A 433 10.44 -0.20 -5.78
C ARG A 433 9.15 -0.33 -4.97
N VAL A 434 8.73 -1.56 -4.76
CA VAL A 434 7.65 -1.93 -3.86
C VAL A 434 8.23 -2.09 -2.48
#